data_23b809f442a234d7d09babef65a99873
#
_entry.id   23b809f442a234d7d09babef65a99873
#
_cell.length_a   1.000
_cell.length_b   1.000
_cell.length_c   1.000
_cell.angle_alpha   90.00
_cell.angle_beta   90.00
_cell.angle_gamma   90.00
#
_symmetry.space_group_name_H-M   'P 1'
#
loop_
_entity.id
_entity.type
_entity.pdbx_description
1 polymer ?
#
loop_
_entity_poly.entity_id
_entity_poly.type
_entity_poly.pdbx_seq_one_letter_code
_entity_poly.pdbx_strand_id
1 'polypeptide(L)'
;IEHAMHALEDMNMADKRHMHSASLSRGDKRRLEIGMCLAQEPRLLLLDEPTAGMARADTNNTIDLLKQIRDTRDITIAIIEHDMHVVFSLAERITVLAQGTPLVEETPENIKGHPKVREAYLGEAQV
;
A
#
# COMPACT_ATOMS: atom_id res chain seq x y z
N ILE A 1 -19.13 -1.20 18.30
CA ILE A 1 -18.16 -2.21 18.80
C ILE A 1 -17.96 -3.29 17.73
N GLU A 2 -19.01 -3.83 17.14
CA GLU A 2 -18.94 -4.92 16.15
C GLU A 2 -18.12 -4.53 14.90
N HIS A 3 -18.40 -3.38 14.29
CA HIS A 3 -17.64 -2.87 13.14
C HIS A 3 -16.14 -2.66 13.47
N ALA A 4 -15.83 -2.18 14.68
CA ALA A 4 -14.44 -2.00 15.10
C ALA A 4 -13.71 -3.35 15.27
N MET A 5 -14.42 -4.37 15.77
CA MET A 5 -13.85 -5.71 15.89
C MET A 5 -13.57 -6.34 14.52
N HIS A 6 -14.51 -6.24 13.58
CA HIS A 6 -14.29 -6.70 12.20
C HIS A 6 -13.10 -6.00 11.55
N ALA A 7 -12.97 -4.68 11.72
CA ALA A 7 -11.82 -3.94 11.19
C ALA A 7 -10.49 -4.41 11.80
N LEU A 8 -10.45 -4.75 13.08
CA LEU A 8 -9.25 -5.30 13.73
C LEU A 8 -8.95 -6.73 13.27
N GLU A 9 -9.98 -7.54 13.04
CA GLU A 9 -9.83 -8.91 12.49
C GLU A 9 -9.26 -8.85 11.08
N ASP A 10 -9.79 -8.00 10.21
CA ASP A 10 -9.27 -7.78 8.85
C ASP A 10 -7.81 -7.35 8.83
N MET A 11 -7.39 -6.60 9.84
CA MET A 11 -5.99 -6.13 9.99
C MET A 11 -5.09 -7.15 10.69
N ASN A 12 -5.60 -8.32 11.09
CA ASN A 12 -4.91 -9.29 11.94
C ASN A 12 -4.40 -8.66 13.25
N MET A 13 -5.25 -7.84 13.89
CA MET A 13 -4.93 -7.10 15.12
C MET A 13 -5.92 -7.36 16.26
N ALA A 14 -6.81 -8.33 16.14
CA ALA A 14 -7.83 -8.63 17.15
C ALA A 14 -7.23 -8.98 18.53
N ASP A 15 -6.06 -9.61 18.55
CA ASP A 15 -5.29 -9.92 19.75
C ASP A 15 -4.76 -8.68 20.48
N LYS A 16 -4.60 -7.57 19.76
CA LYS A 16 -4.07 -6.30 20.26
C LYS A 16 -5.14 -5.29 20.69
N ARG A 17 -6.41 -5.68 20.68
CA ARG A 17 -7.56 -4.79 20.94
C ARG A 17 -7.50 -4.04 22.29
N HIS A 18 -6.79 -4.59 23.28
CA HIS A 18 -6.62 -4.00 24.61
C HIS A 18 -5.29 -3.27 24.80
N MET A 19 -4.43 -3.25 23.78
CA MET A 19 -3.16 -2.54 23.86
C MET A 19 -3.36 -1.03 23.62
N HIS A 20 -2.58 -0.22 24.32
CA HIS A 20 -2.49 1.19 24.00
C HIS A 20 -1.83 1.39 22.63
N SER A 21 -2.41 2.24 21.79
CA SER A 21 -1.87 2.52 20.46
C SER A 21 -0.43 3.04 20.49
N ALA A 22 -0.05 3.75 21.56
CA ALA A 22 1.33 4.21 21.77
C ALA A 22 2.35 3.06 21.86
N SER A 23 1.91 1.88 22.34
CA SER A 23 2.77 0.69 22.53
C SER A 23 2.87 -0.18 21.28
N LEU A 24 2.12 0.12 20.23
CA LEU A 24 2.14 -0.61 18.98
C LEU A 24 3.45 -0.35 18.21
N SER A 25 3.91 -1.37 17.48
CA SER A 25 5.00 -1.20 16.50
C SER A 25 4.59 -0.22 15.38
N ARG A 26 5.56 0.29 14.62
CA ARG A 26 5.27 1.16 13.47
C ARG A 26 4.36 0.48 12.45
N GLY A 27 4.62 -0.78 12.13
CA GLY A 27 3.81 -1.57 11.23
C GLY A 27 2.38 -1.77 11.73
N ASP A 28 2.21 -2.07 13.03
CA ASP A 28 0.89 -2.20 13.65
C ASP A 28 0.11 -0.88 13.68
N LYS A 29 0.79 0.24 13.94
CA LYS A 29 0.17 1.57 13.85
C LYS A 29 -0.37 1.84 12.45
N ARG A 30 0.41 1.50 11.42
CA ARG A 30 -0.03 1.66 10.03
C ARG A 30 -1.21 0.76 9.69
N ARG A 31 -1.20 -0.49 10.15
CA ARG A 31 -2.37 -1.37 10.01
C ARG A 31 -3.60 -0.83 10.71
N LEU A 32 -3.43 -0.28 11.92
CA LEU A 32 -4.52 0.35 12.65
C LEU A 32 -5.12 1.53 11.88
N GLU A 33 -4.27 2.40 11.32
CA GLU A 33 -4.72 3.52 10.47
C GLU A 33 -5.54 3.05 9.27
N ILE A 34 -5.06 2.02 8.56
CA ILE A 34 -5.80 1.41 7.44
C ILE A 34 -7.12 0.82 7.93
N GLY A 35 -7.11 0.10 9.04
CA GLY A 35 -8.32 -0.47 9.65
C GLY A 35 -9.36 0.59 10.03
N MET A 36 -8.92 1.74 10.55
CA MET A 36 -9.81 2.87 10.86
C MET A 36 -10.46 3.44 9.59
N CYS A 37 -9.73 3.51 8.48
CA CYS A 37 -10.31 3.90 7.20
C CYS A 37 -11.32 2.87 6.69
N LEU A 38 -10.99 1.58 6.76
CA LEU A 38 -11.85 0.50 6.30
C LEU A 38 -13.13 0.33 7.13
N ALA A 39 -13.10 0.69 8.42
CA ALA A 39 -14.28 0.69 9.28
C ALA A 39 -15.37 1.68 8.82
N GLN A 40 -15.02 2.63 7.96
CA GLN A 40 -15.96 3.58 7.35
C GLN A 40 -16.60 3.03 6.06
N GLU A 41 -16.27 1.80 5.67
CA GLU A 41 -16.75 1.13 4.45
C GLU A 41 -16.55 1.98 3.18
N PRO A 42 -15.33 2.49 2.92
CA PRO A 42 -15.07 3.35 1.77
C PRO A 42 -15.15 2.55 0.47
N ARG A 43 -15.55 3.22 -0.62
CA ARG A 43 -15.45 2.69 -1.98
C ARG A 43 -14.08 2.95 -2.61
N LEU A 44 -13.34 3.92 -2.09
CA LEU A 44 -12.01 4.31 -2.53
C LEU A 44 -11.11 4.51 -1.31
N LEU A 45 -9.98 3.82 -1.28
CA LEU A 45 -8.93 3.96 -0.28
C LEU A 45 -7.70 4.58 -0.93
N LEU A 46 -7.26 5.72 -0.38
CA LEU A 46 -6.05 6.41 -0.83
C LEU A 46 -4.94 6.21 0.19
N LEU A 47 -3.83 5.64 -0.22
CA LEU A 47 -2.67 5.37 0.63
C LEU A 47 -1.44 6.09 0.09
N ASP A 48 -0.84 6.92 0.93
CA ASP A 48 0.39 7.63 0.61
C ASP A 48 1.56 6.97 1.36
N GLU A 49 2.46 6.36 0.59
CA GLU A 49 3.64 5.62 1.08
C GLU A 49 3.32 4.68 2.26
N PRO A 50 2.37 3.72 2.10
CA PRO A 50 1.90 2.90 3.22
C PRO A 50 2.97 2.02 3.85
N THR A 51 4.10 1.79 3.16
CA THR A 51 5.19 0.94 3.62
C THR A 51 6.44 1.72 4.05
N ALA A 52 6.38 3.06 4.04
CA ALA A 52 7.53 3.89 4.35
C ALA A 52 8.15 3.59 5.73
N GLY A 53 9.46 3.36 5.75
CA GLY A 53 10.22 3.10 6.97
C GLY A 53 9.96 1.75 7.62
N MET A 54 9.30 0.82 6.94
CA MET A 54 9.11 -0.56 7.41
C MET A 54 10.31 -1.44 7.10
N ALA A 55 10.56 -2.42 7.96
CA ALA A 55 11.44 -3.54 7.62
C ALA A 55 10.82 -4.40 6.52
N ARG A 56 11.65 -5.15 5.77
CA ARG A 56 11.20 -5.96 4.62
C ARG A 56 10.07 -6.93 4.98
N ALA A 57 10.15 -7.56 6.15
CA ALA A 57 9.11 -8.48 6.61
C ALA A 57 7.77 -7.77 6.83
N ASP A 58 7.78 -6.57 7.42
CA ASP A 58 6.57 -5.78 7.63
C ASP A 58 5.99 -5.26 6.32
N THR A 59 6.86 -4.87 5.38
CA THR A 59 6.46 -4.49 4.02
C THR A 59 5.72 -5.63 3.33
N ASN A 60 6.26 -6.85 3.36
CA ASN A 60 5.61 -8.02 2.77
C ASN A 60 4.27 -8.34 3.44
N ASN A 61 4.19 -8.25 4.76
CA ASN A 61 2.92 -8.43 5.49
C ASN A 61 1.88 -7.38 5.10
N THR A 62 2.29 -6.14 4.89
CA THR A 62 1.42 -5.06 4.43
C THR A 62 0.94 -5.30 3.00
N ILE A 63 1.82 -5.77 2.11
CA ILE A 63 1.45 -6.16 0.73
C ILE A 63 0.38 -7.25 0.76
N ASP A 64 0.58 -8.30 1.53
CA ASP A 64 -0.36 -9.42 1.63
C ASP A 64 -1.71 -8.97 2.18
N LEU A 65 -1.71 -8.09 3.17
CA LEU A 65 -2.90 -7.49 3.74
C LEU A 65 -3.68 -6.68 2.70
N LEU A 66 -3.01 -5.80 1.95
CA LEU A 66 -3.64 -4.98 0.92
C LEU A 66 -4.20 -5.83 -0.23
N LYS A 67 -3.52 -6.92 -0.61
CA LYS A 67 -4.05 -7.90 -1.56
C LYS A 67 -5.33 -8.54 -1.05
N GLN A 68 -5.35 -8.98 0.20
CA GLN A 68 -6.52 -9.58 0.82
C GLN A 68 -7.70 -8.60 0.84
N ILE A 69 -7.48 -7.34 1.21
CA ILE A 69 -8.52 -6.30 1.21
C ILE A 69 -9.08 -6.10 -0.20
N ARG A 70 -8.20 -5.96 -1.19
CA ARG A 70 -8.60 -5.81 -2.61
C ARG A 70 -9.45 -6.98 -3.09
N ASP A 71 -9.06 -8.21 -2.74
CA ASP A 71 -9.69 -9.43 -3.26
C ASP A 71 -10.99 -9.79 -2.52
N THR A 72 -11.17 -9.30 -1.30
CA THR A 72 -12.35 -9.63 -0.45
C THR A 72 -13.35 -8.50 -0.31
N ARG A 73 -13.01 -7.28 -0.69
CA ARG A 73 -13.89 -6.12 -0.59
C ARG A 73 -14.11 -5.48 -1.95
N ASP A 74 -15.31 -4.91 -2.15
CA ASP A 74 -15.60 -4.07 -3.33
C ASP A 74 -15.06 -2.66 -3.11
N ILE A 75 -13.74 -2.53 -3.24
CA ILE A 75 -13.01 -1.29 -2.97
C ILE A 75 -11.96 -1.03 -4.05
N THR A 76 -11.84 0.21 -4.48
CA THR A 76 -10.71 0.67 -5.28
C THR A 76 -9.60 1.17 -4.35
N ILE A 77 -8.37 0.71 -4.57
CA ILE A 77 -7.21 1.16 -3.81
C ILE A 77 -6.27 1.92 -4.74
N ALA A 78 -5.96 3.17 -4.39
CA ALA A 78 -4.93 3.96 -5.06
C ALA A 78 -3.76 4.17 -4.08
N ILE A 79 -2.55 3.87 -4.53
CA ILE A 79 -1.34 3.89 -3.71
C ILE A 79 -0.31 4.80 -4.37
N ILE A 80 0.29 5.69 -3.60
CA ILE A 80 1.49 6.43 -3.98
C ILE A 80 2.67 5.72 -3.33
N GLU A 81 3.60 5.24 -4.13
CA GLU A 81 4.79 4.52 -3.67
C GLU A 81 6.00 4.77 -4.58
N HIS A 82 7.17 4.70 -4.01
CA HIS A 82 8.45 4.71 -4.71
C HIS A 82 9.21 3.39 -4.59
N ASP A 83 8.78 2.48 -3.72
CA ASP A 83 9.32 1.12 -3.64
C ASP A 83 8.73 0.27 -4.78
N MET A 84 9.55 -0.04 -5.78
CA MET A 84 9.14 -0.82 -6.94
C MET A 84 8.66 -2.22 -6.57
N HIS A 85 9.17 -2.82 -5.50
CA HIS A 85 8.69 -4.12 -5.03
C HIS A 85 7.22 -4.05 -4.60
N VAL A 86 6.86 -3.00 -3.87
CA VAL A 86 5.47 -2.77 -3.43
C VAL A 86 4.57 -2.52 -4.63
N VAL A 87 4.98 -1.59 -5.51
CA VAL A 87 4.22 -1.22 -6.70
C VAL A 87 3.93 -2.44 -7.58
N PHE A 88 4.95 -3.20 -7.96
CA PHE A 88 4.79 -4.37 -8.83
C PHE A 88 4.07 -5.55 -8.16
N SER A 89 4.05 -5.59 -6.84
CA SER A 89 3.32 -6.63 -6.10
C SER A 89 1.81 -6.36 -6.01
N LEU A 90 1.40 -5.09 -6.04
CA LEU A 90 0.02 -4.69 -5.75
C LEU A 90 -0.73 -4.17 -6.96
N ALA A 91 -0.07 -3.42 -7.84
CA ALA A 91 -0.74 -2.64 -8.86
C ALA A 91 -1.24 -3.49 -10.03
N GLU A 92 -2.45 -3.20 -10.48
CA GLU A 92 -3.02 -3.66 -11.75
C GLU A 92 -2.73 -2.65 -12.88
N ARG A 93 -2.65 -1.36 -12.51
CA ARG A 93 -2.26 -0.24 -13.38
C ARG A 93 -1.31 0.67 -12.64
N ILE A 94 -0.33 1.20 -13.35
CA ILE A 94 0.69 2.10 -12.79
C ILE A 94 0.71 3.38 -13.62
N THR A 95 0.52 4.52 -12.95
CA THR A 95 0.77 5.84 -13.50
C THR A 95 2.11 6.34 -12.98
N VAL A 96 3.06 6.55 -13.87
CA VAL A 96 4.38 7.07 -13.52
C VAL A 96 4.36 8.59 -13.62
N LEU A 97 4.72 9.26 -12.52
CA LEU A 97 4.82 10.72 -12.43
C LEU A 97 6.29 11.14 -12.38
N ALA A 98 6.65 12.17 -13.12
CA ALA A 98 7.93 12.84 -13.00
C ALA A 98 7.74 14.36 -13.07
N GLN A 99 8.35 15.08 -12.13
CA GLN A 99 8.28 16.54 -12.05
C GLN A 99 6.84 17.09 -12.11
N GLY A 100 5.91 16.40 -11.42
CA GLY A 100 4.50 16.79 -11.36
C GLY A 100 3.68 16.47 -12.62
N THR A 101 4.25 15.74 -13.58
CA THR A 101 3.59 15.41 -14.86
C THR A 101 3.49 13.90 -15.05
N PRO A 102 2.32 13.37 -15.47
CA PRO A 102 2.21 11.96 -15.86
C PRO A 102 3.08 11.67 -17.09
N LEU A 103 3.97 10.69 -17.00
CA LEU A 103 4.79 10.22 -18.12
C LEU A 103 4.10 9.13 -18.92
N VAL A 104 3.54 8.17 -18.22
CA VAL A 104 2.94 6.97 -18.82
C VAL A 104 1.99 6.31 -17.80
N GLU A 105 0.94 5.69 -18.32
CA GLU A 105 0.03 4.84 -17.55
C GLU A 105 -0.12 3.51 -18.27
N GLU A 106 0.29 2.41 -17.63
CA GLU A 106 0.35 1.09 -18.22
C GLU A 106 0.18 -0.03 -17.17
N THR A 107 0.11 -1.27 -17.65
CA THR A 107 0.20 -2.46 -16.79
C THR A 107 1.61 -2.60 -16.21
N PRO A 108 1.78 -3.32 -15.08
CA PRO A 108 3.10 -3.56 -14.48
C PRO A 108 4.13 -4.15 -15.47
N GLU A 109 3.70 -5.08 -16.32
CA GLU A 109 4.57 -5.74 -17.31
C GLU A 109 5.12 -4.73 -18.32
N ASN A 110 4.26 -3.82 -18.81
CA ASN A 110 4.65 -2.80 -19.78
C ASN A 110 5.52 -1.70 -19.15
N ILE A 111 5.29 -1.38 -17.87
CA ILE A 111 6.10 -0.41 -17.13
C ILE A 111 7.53 -0.89 -16.94
N LYS A 112 7.75 -2.16 -16.61
CA LYS A 112 9.11 -2.73 -16.37
C LYS A 112 10.06 -2.52 -17.55
N GLY A 113 9.55 -2.58 -18.77
CA GLY A 113 10.34 -2.41 -20.00
C GLY A 113 10.25 -1.02 -20.63
N HIS A 114 9.50 -0.08 -20.04
CA HIS A 114 9.19 1.18 -20.69
C HIS A 114 10.39 2.14 -20.73
N PRO A 115 10.83 2.64 -21.91
CA PRO A 115 12.03 3.47 -22.06
C PRO A 115 12.01 4.74 -21.20
N LYS A 116 10.89 5.47 -21.18
CA LYS A 116 10.75 6.71 -20.40
C LYS A 116 10.84 6.47 -18.89
N VAL A 117 10.36 5.33 -18.41
CA VAL A 117 10.44 4.96 -16.99
C VAL A 117 11.88 4.61 -16.62
N ARG A 118 12.57 3.86 -17.48
CA ARG A 118 13.99 3.55 -17.28
C ARG A 118 14.85 4.81 -17.27
N GLU A 119 14.61 5.75 -18.16
CA GLU A 119 15.31 7.03 -18.21
C GLU A 119 15.06 7.86 -16.93
N ALA A 120 13.81 7.96 -16.47
CA ALA A 120 13.43 8.78 -15.32
C ALA A 120 13.85 8.20 -13.96
N TYR A 121 13.89 6.87 -13.81
CA TYR A 121 14.08 6.21 -12.51
C TYR A 121 15.30 5.29 -12.44
N LEU A 122 15.81 4.79 -13.55
CA LEU A 122 16.95 3.87 -13.60
C LEU A 122 18.19 4.51 -14.22
N GLY A 123 18.05 5.61 -14.95
CA GLY A 123 19.17 6.38 -15.51
C GLY A 123 20.03 7.07 -14.44
N GLU A 124 19.47 7.37 -13.28
CA GLU A 124 20.19 7.95 -12.15
C GLU A 124 20.95 6.91 -11.28
N ALA A 125 20.68 5.62 -11.45
CA ALA A 125 21.31 4.56 -10.67
C ALA A 125 22.63 4.04 -11.26
N GLN A 126 23.15 4.66 -12.31
CA GLN A 126 24.43 4.32 -12.95
C GLN A 126 25.36 5.53 -13.10
N VAL A 127 25.47 6.34 -12.05
CA VAL A 127 26.56 7.30 -11.92
C VAL A 127 27.32 7.02 -10.64
#